data_ff20f731a54141284d48132f02193978
#
_entry.id   ff20f731a54141284d48132f02193978
#
_cell.length_a   1.000
_cell.length_b   1.000
_cell.length_c   1.000
_cell.angle_alpha   90.00
_cell.angle_beta   90.00
_cell.angle_gamma   90.00
#
_symmetry.space_group_name_H-M   'P 1'
#
loop_
_entity.id
_entity.type
_entity.pdbx_description
1 polymer ?
#
loop_
_entity_poly.entity_id
_entity_poly.type
_entity_poly.pdbx_seq_one_letter_code
_entity_poly.pdbx_strand_id
1 'polypeptide(L)'
;MLWLQALIVNSVLITLAQRLPILTRLGWVHAGILGTVLWGSLGWSGWLSVVLYLALGSAVTKLGIRDKQQRGLAEARGGCRSPINVWGSAATGATLALLVAAGLEPKGWLLAGFAASFAAKLADTFGSEIGKRWGSSPRLITSLRRVEPGTEGAISLEGTVASALGSLFMAAVMWGLAVVPSLTLFAVVALVGFVATLAE
;
A
#
# COMPACT_ATOMS: atom_id res chain seq x y z
N MET A 1 -8.20 5.52 26.48
CA MET A 1 -6.91 6.21 26.47
C MET A 1 -6.19 6.10 25.11
N LEU A 2 -6.05 4.92 24.51
CA LEU A 2 -5.31 4.72 23.24
C LEU A 2 -5.84 5.58 22.07
N TRP A 3 -7.16 5.67 21.89
CA TRP A 3 -7.79 6.46 20.83
C TRP A 3 -7.51 7.97 20.95
N LEU A 4 -7.50 8.51 22.17
CA LEU A 4 -7.17 9.91 22.39
C LEU A 4 -5.71 10.21 22.11
N GLN A 5 -4.80 9.32 22.51
CA GLN A 5 -3.38 9.42 22.17
C GLN A 5 -3.19 9.35 20.66
N ALA A 6 -3.86 8.41 19.97
CA ALA A 6 -3.83 8.28 18.53
C ALA A 6 -4.29 9.57 17.83
N LEU A 7 -5.39 10.17 18.29
CA LEU A 7 -5.91 11.41 17.73
C LEU A 7 -4.90 12.58 17.90
N ILE A 8 -4.36 12.75 19.10
CA ILE A 8 -3.41 13.83 19.38
C ILE A 8 -2.14 13.66 18.53
N VAL A 9 -1.53 12.48 18.55
CA VAL A 9 -0.30 12.23 17.82
C VAL A 9 -0.50 12.40 16.32
N ASN A 10 -1.56 11.82 15.73
CA ASN A 10 -1.84 11.98 14.31
C ASN A 10 -2.15 13.44 13.95
N SER A 11 -2.87 14.20 14.78
CA SER A 11 -3.13 15.62 14.54
C SER A 11 -1.83 16.44 14.46
N VAL A 12 -0.89 16.19 15.35
CA VAL A 12 0.43 16.85 15.35
C VAL A 12 1.21 16.44 14.10
N LEU A 13 1.34 15.13 13.84
CA LEU A 13 2.10 14.61 12.71
C LEU A 13 1.56 15.11 11.38
N ILE A 14 0.23 15.10 11.19
CA ILE A 14 -0.41 15.60 9.97
C ILE A 14 -0.18 17.10 9.78
N THR A 15 -0.25 17.89 10.84
CA THR A 15 0.05 19.32 10.75
C THR A 15 1.47 19.57 10.26
N LEU A 16 2.44 18.82 10.76
CA LEU A 16 3.84 18.91 10.32
C LEU A 16 4.03 18.37 8.89
N ALA A 17 3.35 17.28 8.56
CA ALA A 17 3.47 16.59 7.28
C ALA A 17 2.81 17.33 6.09
N GLN A 18 1.95 18.30 6.34
CA GLN A 18 1.26 19.11 5.29
C GLN A 18 2.23 19.73 4.26
N ARG A 19 3.50 19.91 4.62
CA ARG A 19 4.54 20.46 3.75
C ARG A 19 5.18 19.42 2.82
N LEU A 20 4.96 18.14 3.07
CA LEU A 20 5.56 17.07 2.28
C LEU A 20 4.74 16.82 1.01
N PRO A 21 5.35 16.78 -0.18
CA PRO A 21 4.66 16.55 -1.45
C PRO A 21 4.38 15.06 -1.68
N ILE A 22 3.77 14.40 -0.70
CA ILE A 22 3.39 12.98 -0.72
C ILE A 22 1.87 12.85 -0.88
N LEU A 23 1.12 13.64 -0.14
CA LEU A 23 -0.33 13.71 -0.24
C LEU A 23 -0.78 15.16 -0.50
N THR A 24 -1.98 15.30 -1.05
CA THR A 24 -2.67 16.59 -1.09
C THR A 24 -3.05 17.04 0.33
N ARG A 25 -3.37 18.32 0.53
CA ARG A 25 -3.78 18.83 1.85
C ARG A 25 -4.95 18.03 2.44
N LEU A 26 -5.98 17.77 1.65
CA LEU A 26 -7.10 16.92 2.06
C LEU A 26 -6.65 15.46 2.24
N GLY A 27 -5.74 14.95 1.41
CA GLY A 27 -5.16 13.62 1.58
C GLY A 27 -4.50 13.45 2.95
N TRP A 28 -3.78 14.47 3.45
CA TRP A 28 -3.19 14.45 4.78
C TRP A 28 -4.24 14.42 5.89
N VAL A 29 -5.34 15.15 5.77
CA VAL A 29 -6.46 15.08 6.73
C VAL A 29 -7.02 13.66 6.79
N HIS A 30 -7.32 13.06 5.65
CA HIS A 30 -7.83 11.68 5.58
C HIS A 30 -6.79 10.64 6.06
N ALA A 31 -5.50 10.87 5.83
CA ALA A 31 -4.43 10.04 6.39
C ALA A 31 -4.37 10.15 7.92
N GLY A 32 -4.66 11.32 8.48
CA GLY A 32 -4.77 11.51 9.94
C GLY A 32 -5.94 10.76 10.55
N ILE A 33 -7.09 10.78 9.89
CA ILE A 33 -8.27 10.00 10.30
C ILE A 33 -7.93 8.50 10.25
N LEU A 34 -7.38 8.03 9.13
CA LEU A 34 -6.94 6.65 8.97
C LEU A 34 -5.91 6.25 10.04
N GLY A 35 -4.89 7.08 10.26
CA GLY A 35 -3.87 6.83 11.27
C GLY A 35 -4.45 6.74 12.68
N THR A 36 -5.44 7.56 13.01
CA THR A 36 -6.15 7.50 14.30
C THR A 36 -6.93 6.18 14.43
N VAL A 37 -7.63 5.77 13.36
CA VAL A 37 -8.33 4.48 13.32
C VAL A 37 -7.36 3.33 13.53
N LEU A 38 -6.26 3.30 12.80
CA LEU A 38 -5.30 2.19 12.86
C LEU A 38 -4.57 2.11 14.20
N TRP A 39 -4.13 3.24 14.75
CA TRP A 39 -3.49 3.24 16.06
C TRP A 39 -4.48 2.88 17.17
N GLY A 40 -5.69 3.42 17.13
CA GLY A 40 -6.74 3.10 18.10
C GLY A 40 -7.14 1.63 18.08
N SER A 41 -7.13 1.00 16.89
CA SER A 41 -7.55 -0.39 16.69
C SER A 41 -6.43 -1.42 16.92
N LEU A 42 -5.24 -1.18 16.37
CA LEU A 42 -4.13 -2.15 16.32
C LEU A 42 -2.87 -1.66 17.06
N GLY A 43 -2.93 -0.50 17.70
CA GLY A 43 -1.78 0.10 18.34
C GLY A 43 -0.76 0.65 17.34
N TRP A 44 0.41 1.03 17.87
CA TRP A 44 1.49 1.65 17.09
C TRP A 44 2.02 0.74 15.97
N SER A 45 1.99 -0.58 16.14
CA SER A 45 2.47 -1.53 15.13
C SER A 45 1.62 -1.48 13.85
N GLY A 46 0.29 -1.52 13.99
CA GLY A 46 -0.62 -1.40 12.84
C GLY A 46 -0.52 -0.03 12.17
N TRP A 47 -0.37 1.04 12.93
CA TRP A 47 -0.16 2.39 12.41
C TRP A 47 1.18 2.50 11.66
N LEU A 48 2.29 2.08 12.27
CA LEU A 48 3.62 2.17 11.67
C LEU A 48 3.73 1.37 10.38
N SER A 49 3.09 0.19 10.31
CA SER A 49 3.11 -0.62 9.08
C SER A 49 2.50 0.14 7.89
N VAL A 50 1.45 0.92 8.11
CA VAL A 50 0.81 1.72 7.05
C VAL A 50 1.59 3.00 6.74
N VAL A 51 2.26 3.59 7.72
CA VAL A 51 3.20 4.69 7.47
C VAL A 51 4.35 4.21 6.58
N LEU A 52 4.92 3.03 6.84
CA LEU A 52 5.96 2.43 6.01
C LEU A 52 5.44 2.11 4.59
N TYR A 53 4.22 1.56 4.48
CA TYR A 53 3.55 1.39 3.18
C TYR A 53 3.48 2.71 2.39
N LEU A 54 3.01 3.79 3.03
CA LEU A 54 2.90 5.11 2.39
C LEU A 54 4.26 5.64 1.96
N ALA A 55 5.27 5.54 2.82
CA ALA A 55 6.62 6.02 2.55
C ALA A 55 7.25 5.27 1.37
N LEU A 56 7.21 3.93 1.39
CA LEU A 56 7.78 3.09 0.34
C LEU A 56 7.04 3.24 -0.98
N GLY A 57 5.71 3.17 -0.96
CA GLY A 57 4.90 3.36 -2.16
C GLY A 57 5.15 4.73 -2.79
N SER A 58 5.25 5.78 -1.98
CA SER A 58 5.56 7.13 -2.49
C SER A 58 6.99 7.25 -3.02
N ALA A 59 7.96 6.59 -2.39
CA ALA A 59 9.34 6.57 -2.88
C ALA A 59 9.44 5.89 -4.25
N VAL A 60 8.80 4.73 -4.42
CA VAL A 60 8.79 4.00 -5.69
C VAL A 60 8.03 4.77 -6.77
N THR A 61 6.89 5.38 -6.44
CA THR A 61 6.15 6.24 -7.39
C THR A 61 7.01 7.41 -7.89
N LYS A 62 7.84 7.99 -7.03
CA LYS A 62 8.75 9.09 -7.42
C LYS A 62 10.02 8.63 -8.13
N LEU A 63 10.32 7.33 -8.10
CA LEU A 63 11.50 6.79 -8.76
C LEU A 63 11.41 7.00 -10.27
N GLY A 64 12.35 7.79 -10.81
CA GLY A 64 12.38 8.14 -12.24
C GLY A 64 11.18 8.94 -12.72
N ILE A 65 10.57 9.76 -11.87
CA ILE A 65 9.36 10.53 -12.21
C ILE A 65 9.54 11.41 -13.45
N ARG A 66 10.71 12.01 -13.65
CA ARG A 66 10.98 12.87 -14.82
C ARG A 66 10.94 12.10 -16.13
N ASP A 67 11.55 10.92 -16.17
CA ASP A 67 11.53 10.03 -17.33
C ASP A 67 10.10 9.52 -17.61
N LYS A 68 9.38 9.11 -16.58
CA LYS A 68 7.97 8.73 -16.71
C LYS A 68 7.09 9.90 -17.20
N GLN A 69 7.36 11.12 -16.75
CA GLN A 69 6.65 12.32 -17.23
C GLN A 69 6.89 12.59 -18.72
N GLN A 70 8.15 12.48 -19.18
CA GLN A 70 8.49 12.65 -20.59
C GLN A 70 7.82 11.60 -21.50
N ARG A 71 7.62 10.40 -20.97
CA ARG A 71 6.96 9.29 -21.68
C ARG A 71 5.43 9.26 -21.49
N GLY A 72 4.83 10.20 -20.77
CA GLY A 72 3.40 10.22 -20.48
C GLY A 72 2.91 9.10 -19.53
N LEU A 73 3.82 8.45 -18.79
CA LEU A 73 3.55 7.32 -17.92
C LEU A 73 3.49 7.67 -16.43
N ALA A 74 3.75 8.92 -16.08
CA ALA A 74 3.79 9.36 -14.68
C ALA A 74 2.39 9.40 -14.06
N GLU A 75 2.34 9.08 -12.77
CA GLU A 75 1.14 9.26 -11.96
C GLU A 75 0.66 10.72 -11.96
N ALA A 76 -0.65 10.88 -11.94
CA ALA A 76 -1.29 12.19 -11.86
C ALA A 76 -0.78 13.01 -10.66
N ARG A 77 -0.79 14.32 -10.78
CA ARG A 77 -0.35 15.25 -9.72
C ARG A 77 1.07 15.02 -9.21
N GLY A 78 1.97 14.50 -10.07
CA GLY A 78 3.35 14.19 -9.68
C GLY A 78 3.45 13.10 -8.60
N GLY A 79 2.48 12.18 -8.54
CA GLY A 79 2.40 11.12 -7.54
C GLY A 79 1.88 11.57 -6.17
N CYS A 80 1.33 12.79 -6.03
CA CYS A 80 0.66 13.22 -4.80
C CYS A 80 -0.70 12.52 -4.64
N ARG A 81 -0.83 11.71 -3.59
CA ARG A 81 -2.04 10.93 -3.32
C ARG A 81 -3.18 11.79 -2.76
N SER A 82 -4.38 11.63 -3.28
CA SER A 82 -5.60 12.32 -2.85
C SER A 82 -6.37 11.48 -1.81
N PRO A 83 -7.47 12.01 -1.21
CA PRO A 83 -8.34 11.21 -0.34
C PRO A 83 -8.85 9.93 -0.98
N ILE A 84 -9.16 9.94 -2.28
CA ILE A 84 -9.59 8.75 -3.03
C ILE A 84 -8.49 7.68 -3.02
N ASN A 85 -7.23 8.08 -3.24
CA ASN A 85 -6.11 7.15 -3.18
C ASN A 85 -5.87 6.60 -1.76
N VAL A 86 -6.07 7.44 -0.71
CA VAL A 86 -5.95 7.00 0.69
C VAL A 86 -6.96 5.89 0.99
N TRP A 87 -8.24 6.13 0.71
CA TRP A 87 -9.29 5.15 1.02
C TRP A 87 -9.32 4.00 0.02
N GLY A 88 -9.05 4.21 -1.26
CA GLY A 88 -8.91 3.15 -2.24
C GLY A 88 -7.82 2.13 -1.89
N SER A 89 -6.77 2.58 -1.18
CA SER A 89 -5.71 1.67 -0.70
C SER A 89 -5.99 1.08 0.67
N ALA A 90 -6.74 1.75 1.54
CA ALA A 90 -6.77 1.43 2.97
C ALA A 90 -8.16 1.10 3.54
N ALA A 91 -9.25 1.26 2.80
CA ALA A 91 -10.59 1.04 3.33
C ALA A 91 -10.79 -0.39 3.86
N THR A 92 -10.38 -1.40 3.08
CA THR A 92 -10.42 -2.80 3.50
C THR A 92 -9.61 -3.04 4.77
N GLY A 93 -8.36 -2.54 4.81
CA GLY A 93 -7.51 -2.66 5.99
C GLY A 93 -8.10 -1.95 7.21
N ALA A 94 -8.63 -0.73 7.04
CA ALA A 94 -9.26 0.00 8.13
C ALA A 94 -10.49 -0.73 8.69
N THR A 95 -11.33 -1.29 7.81
CA THR A 95 -12.48 -2.11 8.24
C THR A 95 -12.03 -3.32 9.06
N LEU A 96 -11.03 -4.08 8.57
CA LEU A 96 -10.51 -5.25 9.28
C LEU A 96 -9.88 -4.87 10.62
N ALA A 97 -9.18 -3.73 10.69
CA ALA A 97 -8.64 -3.21 11.95
C ALA A 97 -9.73 -2.89 12.96
N LEU A 98 -10.84 -2.28 12.53
CA LEU A 98 -12.01 -2.00 13.38
C LEU A 98 -12.69 -3.29 13.86
N LEU A 99 -12.81 -4.32 13.01
CA LEU A 99 -13.36 -5.62 13.40
C LEU A 99 -12.49 -6.30 14.47
N VAL A 100 -11.15 -6.22 14.35
CA VAL A 100 -10.23 -6.68 15.40
C VAL A 100 -10.43 -5.90 16.70
N ALA A 101 -10.58 -4.58 16.65
CA ALA A 101 -10.83 -3.75 17.82
C ALA A 101 -12.19 -4.02 18.47
N ALA A 102 -13.18 -4.44 17.67
CA ALA A 102 -14.49 -4.87 18.15
C ALA A 102 -14.49 -6.29 18.76
N GLY A 103 -13.34 -6.97 18.78
CA GLY A 103 -13.20 -8.30 19.38
C GLY A 103 -13.73 -9.44 18.51
N LEU A 104 -13.89 -9.23 17.20
CA LEU A 104 -14.33 -10.29 16.30
C LEU A 104 -13.24 -11.35 16.10
N GLU A 105 -13.69 -12.59 15.98
CA GLU A 105 -12.84 -13.76 15.71
C GLU A 105 -13.13 -14.33 14.31
N PRO A 106 -12.16 -15.02 13.70
CA PRO A 106 -10.83 -15.33 14.24
C PRO A 106 -9.82 -14.18 14.00
N LYS A 107 -9.34 -13.59 15.08
CA LYS A 107 -8.45 -12.41 15.08
C LYS A 107 -7.22 -12.57 14.16
N GLY A 108 -6.59 -13.75 14.18
CA GLY A 108 -5.40 -14.02 13.36
C GLY A 108 -5.67 -13.86 11.86
N TRP A 109 -6.83 -14.29 11.39
CA TRP A 109 -7.23 -14.14 9.99
C TRP A 109 -7.64 -12.72 9.63
N LEU A 110 -8.26 -11.98 10.55
CA LEU A 110 -8.55 -10.55 10.36
C LEU A 110 -7.26 -9.74 10.23
N LEU A 111 -6.25 -10.04 11.06
CA LEU A 111 -4.92 -9.42 10.96
C LEU A 111 -4.18 -9.83 9.67
N ALA A 112 -4.30 -11.08 9.23
CA ALA A 112 -3.74 -11.52 7.97
C ALA A 112 -4.42 -10.83 6.77
N GLY A 113 -5.74 -10.68 6.79
CA GLY A 113 -6.48 -9.91 5.78
C GLY A 113 -6.08 -8.43 5.75
N PHE A 114 -5.93 -7.80 6.93
CA PHE A 114 -5.38 -6.45 7.07
C PHE A 114 -4.02 -6.35 6.39
N ALA A 115 -3.09 -7.24 6.72
CA ALA A 115 -1.76 -7.27 6.17
C ALA A 115 -1.75 -7.53 4.65
N ALA A 116 -2.56 -8.48 4.18
CA ALA A 116 -2.67 -8.83 2.77
C ALA A 116 -3.22 -7.67 1.92
N SER A 117 -4.15 -6.87 2.46
CA SER A 117 -4.68 -5.70 1.74
C SER A 117 -3.59 -4.66 1.44
N PHE A 118 -2.67 -4.42 2.38
CA PHE A 118 -1.54 -3.51 2.15
C PHE A 118 -0.40 -4.18 1.35
N ALA A 119 -0.20 -5.47 1.49
CA ALA A 119 0.75 -6.23 0.69
C ALA A 119 0.36 -6.19 -0.80
N ALA A 120 -0.92 -6.38 -1.14
CA ALA A 120 -1.43 -6.25 -2.49
C ALA A 120 -1.21 -4.82 -3.05
N LYS A 121 -1.54 -3.79 -2.28
CA LYS A 121 -1.37 -2.40 -2.74
C LYS A 121 0.09 -1.97 -2.89
N LEU A 122 1.00 -2.51 -2.06
CA LEU A 122 2.44 -2.26 -2.26
C LEU A 122 2.97 -3.04 -3.47
N ALA A 123 2.52 -4.28 -3.66
CA ALA A 123 2.85 -5.11 -4.82
C ALA A 123 2.41 -4.43 -6.12
N ASP A 124 1.16 -3.95 -6.20
CA ASP A 124 0.65 -3.20 -7.34
C ASP A 124 1.49 -1.95 -7.64
N THR A 125 1.77 -1.15 -6.61
CA THR A 125 2.61 0.05 -6.77
C THR A 125 4.02 -0.30 -7.28
N PHE A 126 4.65 -1.32 -6.73
CA PHE A 126 5.97 -1.77 -7.18
C PHE A 126 5.93 -2.29 -8.62
N GLY A 127 4.95 -3.13 -8.93
CA GLY A 127 4.80 -3.72 -10.26
C GLY A 127 4.55 -2.69 -11.33
N SER A 128 3.59 -1.79 -11.09
CA SER A 128 3.22 -0.75 -12.05
C SER A 128 4.36 0.27 -12.24
N GLU A 129 4.98 0.76 -11.17
CA GLU A 129 6.00 1.80 -11.27
C GLU A 129 7.33 1.30 -11.82
N ILE A 130 7.74 0.08 -11.44
CA ILE A 130 8.94 -0.57 -11.98
C ILE A 130 8.69 -1.03 -13.43
N GLY A 131 7.50 -1.59 -13.71
CA GLY A 131 7.10 -1.98 -15.05
C GLY A 131 7.03 -0.80 -16.02
N LYS A 132 6.47 0.34 -15.62
CA LYS A 132 6.46 1.58 -16.42
C LYS A 132 7.88 2.09 -16.73
N ARG A 133 8.81 1.93 -15.79
CA ARG A 133 10.17 2.46 -15.94
C ARG A 133 11.11 1.52 -16.70
N TRP A 134 11.13 0.23 -16.36
CA TRP A 134 12.11 -0.72 -16.87
C TRP A 134 11.51 -1.91 -17.64
N GLY A 135 10.17 -2.01 -17.71
CA GLY A 135 9.52 -3.09 -18.44
C GLY A 135 9.88 -3.08 -19.93
N SER A 136 10.56 -4.12 -20.37
CA SER A 136 11.11 -4.20 -21.73
C SER A 136 10.13 -4.73 -22.79
N SER A 137 9.13 -5.49 -22.38
CA SER A 137 8.20 -6.17 -23.29
C SER A 137 6.84 -6.38 -22.62
N PRO A 138 6.07 -5.30 -22.37
CA PRO A 138 4.79 -5.43 -21.70
C PRO A 138 3.80 -6.23 -22.55
N ARG A 139 3.02 -7.07 -21.87
CA ARG A 139 1.98 -7.93 -22.46
C ARG A 139 0.71 -7.86 -21.63
N LEU A 140 -0.45 -7.90 -22.29
CA LEU A 140 -1.72 -8.07 -21.58
C LEU A 140 -1.75 -9.41 -20.85
N ILE A 141 -2.11 -9.41 -19.58
CA ILE A 141 -2.19 -10.63 -18.77
C ILE A 141 -3.21 -11.62 -19.33
N THR A 142 -4.28 -11.12 -19.93
CA THR A 142 -5.38 -11.95 -20.47
C THR A 142 -5.06 -12.64 -21.80
N SER A 143 -4.24 -12.03 -22.65
CA SER A 143 -4.01 -12.51 -24.03
C SER A 143 -2.55 -12.73 -24.38
N LEU A 144 -1.62 -12.35 -23.50
CA LEU A 144 -0.18 -12.37 -23.69
C LEU A 144 0.32 -11.59 -24.93
N ARG A 145 -0.56 -10.78 -25.55
CA ARG A 145 -0.20 -9.92 -26.68
C ARG A 145 0.68 -8.78 -26.20
N ARG A 146 1.69 -8.44 -26.99
CA ARG A 146 2.50 -7.23 -26.76
C ARG A 146 1.64 -5.97 -26.86
N VAL A 147 1.87 -5.05 -25.94
CA VAL A 147 1.18 -3.75 -25.89
C VAL A 147 2.17 -2.66 -25.53
N GLU A 148 1.75 -1.41 -25.68
CA GLU A 148 2.53 -0.25 -25.27
C GLU A 148 2.67 -0.19 -23.74
N PRO A 149 3.83 0.30 -23.24
CA PRO A 149 4.01 0.56 -21.81
C PRO A 149 2.92 1.47 -21.26
N GLY A 150 2.37 1.14 -20.10
CA GLY A 150 1.29 1.90 -19.47
C GLY A 150 -0.12 1.51 -19.89
N THR A 151 -0.28 0.53 -20.81
CA THR A 151 -1.59 -0.07 -21.11
C THR A 151 -2.15 -0.74 -19.85
N GLU A 152 -3.42 -0.51 -19.55
CA GLU A 152 -4.10 -1.12 -18.41
C GLU A 152 -4.14 -2.65 -18.57
N GLY A 153 -3.90 -3.37 -17.47
CA GLY A 153 -3.78 -4.84 -17.48
C GLY A 153 -2.51 -5.38 -18.15
N ALA A 154 -1.55 -4.52 -18.49
CA ALA A 154 -0.25 -4.96 -19.02
C ALA A 154 0.72 -5.33 -17.89
N ILE A 155 1.34 -6.49 -18.03
CA ILE A 155 2.40 -6.98 -17.16
C ILE A 155 3.74 -7.04 -17.90
N SER A 156 4.83 -6.92 -17.19
CA SER A 156 6.20 -7.20 -17.67
C SER A 156 6.91 -8.08 -16.66
N LEU A 157 7.96 -8.76 -17.08
CA LEU A 157 8.74 -9.61 -16.16
C LEU A 157 9.29 -8.79 -14.99
N GLU A 158 9.86 -7.62 -15.29
CA GLU A 158 10.42 -6.70 -14.32
C GLU A 158 9.36 -6.19 -13.32
N GLY A 159 8.16 -5.83 -13.82
CA GLY A 159 7.03 -5.44 -13.01
C GLY A 159 6.52 -6.58 -12.14
N THR A 160 6.39 -7.79 -12.69
CA THR A 160 5.92 -8.97 -11.96
C THR A 160 6.88 -9.37 -10.83
N VAL A 161 8.19 -9.35 -11.08
CA VAL A 161 9.20 -9.57 -10.03
C VAL A 161 9.12 -8.48 -8.97
N ALA A 162 8.97 -7.23 -9.37
CA ALA A 162 8.82 -6.12 -8.43
C ALA A 162 7.55 -6.26 -7.57
N SER A 163 6.42 -6.69 -8.16
CA SER A 163 5.18 -6.99 -7.41
C SER A 163 5.42 -8.07 -6.35
N ALA A 164 6.07 -9.17 -6.72
CA ALA A 164 6.38 -10.24 -5.78
C ALA A 164 7.26 -9.74 -4.62
N LEU A 165 8.29 -8.94 -4.93
CA LEU A 165 9.15 -8.33 -3.91
C LEU A 165 8.40 -7.32 -3.04
N GLY A 166 7.50 -6.52 -3.61
CA GLY A 166 6.67 -5.55 -2.88
C GLY A 166 5.74 -6.24 -1.89
N SER A 167 5.07 -7.34 -2.32
CA SER A 167 4.23 -8.14 -1.44
C SER A 167 5.02 -8.78 -0.31
N LEU A 168 6.13 -9.45 -0.65
CA LEU A 168 7.01 -10.11 0.33
C LEU A 168 7.56 -9.11 1.35
N PHE A 169 8.00 -7.94 0.88
CA PHE A 169 8.52 -6.89 1.76
C PHE A 169 7.44 -6.39 2.74
N MET A 170 6.23 -6.13 2.25
CA MET A 170 5.14 -5.66 3.12
C MET A 170 4.73 -6.73 4.13
N ALA A 171 4.66 -7.99 3.71
CA ALA A 171 4.43 -9.12 4.61
C ALA A 171 5.53 -9.21 5.70
N ALA A 172 6.80 -9.00 5.33
CA ALA A 172 7.91 -8.98 6.27
C ALA A 172 7.81 -7.83 7.28
N VAL A 173 7.42 -6.64 6.83
CA VAL A 173 7.14 -5.49 7.73
C VAL A 173 6.04 -5.84 8.73
N MET A 174 4.92 -6.40 8.25
CA MET A 174 3.78 -6.78 9.11
C MET A 174 4.14 -7.86 10.12
N TRP A 175 4.95 -8.84 9.71
CA TRP A 175 5.45 -9.89 10.59
C TRP A 175 6.47 -9.35 11.61
N GLY A 176 7.43 -8.53 11.16
CA GLY A 176 8.44 -7.91 12.03
C GLY A 176 7.85 -6.95 13.08
N LEU A 177 6.72 -6.32 12.77
CA LEU A 177 5.96 -5.49 13.70
C LEU A 177 4.95 -6.28 14.54
N ALA A 178 4.99 -7.62 14.48
CA ALA A 178 4.10 -8.53 15.19
C ALA A 178 2.58 -8.29 14.90
N VAL A 179 2.25 -7.69 13.76
CA VAL A 179 0.86 -7.59 13.28
C VAL A 179 0.40 -8.95 12.78
N VAL A 180 1.26 -9.66 12.04
CA VAL A 180 1.02 -11.03 11.59
C VAL A 180 1.65 -11.99 12.60
N PRO A 181 0.86 -12.86 13.28
CA PRO A 181 1.32 -13.59 14.46
C PRO A 181 2.13 -14.86 14.17
N SER A 182 2.17 -15.34 12.93
CA SER A 182 2.85 -16.61 12.61
C SER A 182 3.52 -16.58 11.23
N LEU A 183 4.53 -17.45 11.07
CA LEU A 183 5.23 -17.63 9.80
C LEU A 183 4.29 -18.19 8.70
N THR A 184 3.32 -19.02 9.07
CA THR A 184 2.31 -19.52 8.13
C THR A 184 1.47 -18.37 7.59
N LEU A 185 0.97 -17.49 8.45
CA LEU A 185 0.19 -16.32 8.00
C LEU A 185 1.06 -15.32 7.24
N PHE A 186 2.34 -15.17 7.57
CA PHE A 186 3.28 -14.41 6.77
C PHE A 186 3.35 -14.92 5.33
N ALA A 187 3.50 -16.23 5.13
CA ALA A 187 3.54 -16.85 3.80
C ALA A 187 2.22 -16.65 3.04
N VAL A 188 1.08 -16.79 3.74
CA VAL A 188 -0.25 -16.53 3.17
C VAL A 188 -0.39 -15.07 2.74
N VAL A 189 0.02 -14.11 3.58
CA VAL A 189 -0.03 -12.68 3.27
C VAL A 189 0.81 -12.34 2.05
N ALA A 190 2.04 -12.86 1.99
CA ALA A 190 2.94 -12.63 0.84
C ALA A 190 2.36 -13.21 -0.46
N LEU A 191 1.83 -14.43 -0.41
CA LEU A 191 1.22 -15.08 -1.57
C LEU A 191 -0.06 -14.37 -2.03
N VAL A 192 -0.98 -14.12 -1.10
CA VAL A 192 -2.28 -13.48 -1.41
C VAL A 192 -2.06 -12.06 -1.92
N GLY A 193 -1.15 -11.29 -1.31
CA GLY A 193 -0.82 -9.94 -1.77
C GLY A 193 -0.28 -9.92 -3.19
N PHE A 194 0.58 -10.88 -3.56
CA PHE A 194 1.08 -11.00 -4.93
C PHE A 194 -0.01 -11.45 -5.92
N VAL A 195 -0.75 -12.50 -5.58
CA VAL A 195 -1.80 -13.04 -6.47
C VAL A 195 -2.93 -12.03 -6.71
N ALA A 196 -3.35 -11.30 -5.67
CA ALA A 196 -4.37 -10.25 -5.80
C ALA A 196 -3.97 -9.17 -6.80
N THR A 197 -2.68 -8.81 -6.85
CA THR A 197 -2.15 -7.83 -7.81
C THR A 197 -2.26 -8.31 -9.27
N LEU A 198 -2.18 -9.61 -9.49
CA LEU A 198 -2.35 -10.18 -10.84
C LEU A 198 -3.82 -10.29 -11.27
N ALA A 199 -4.76 -10.15 -10.32
CA ALA A 199 -6.20 -10.21 -10.56
C ALA A 199 -6.86 -8.82 -10.72
N GLU A 200 -6.15 -7.75 -10.37
CA GLU A 200 -6.54 -6.35 -10.61
C GLU A 200 -6.28 -5.94 -12.06
#